data_b3d99f32eedbd72181b02577f23f80a4
#
_entry.id   b3d99f32eedbd72181b02577f23f80a4
#
_cell.length_a   1.000
_cell.length_b   1.000
_cell.length_c   1.000
_cell.angle_alpha   90.00
_cell.angle_beta   90.00
_cell.angle_gamma   90.00
#
_symmetry.space_group_name_H-M   'P 1'
#
loop_
_entity.id
_entity.type
_entity.pdbx_description
1 polymer ?
#
loop_
_entity_poly.entity_id
_entity_poly.type
_entity_poly.pdbx_seq_one_letter_code
_entity_poly.pdbx_strand_id
1 'polypeptide(L)'
;MNIQQVFRGIPTQDGAGVAIRRAIGTHMVREIDPFLLLDELYSDNPDDYIAGFPDHPHRGFETITYMLQGTIRHKDSMGNEGLVGSGGVQWMRAGRGIIHSEIPEQSEGLLWGFQIWVNLPPRTSLPNRRIAICRRT
;
A
#
# COMPACT_ATOMS: atom_id res chain seq x y z
N MET A 1 -19.53 -9.12 20.01
CA MET A 1 -18.48 -8.10 19.82
C MET A 1 -19.17 -6.77 19.62
N ASN A 2 -18.91 -5.76 20.45
CA ASN A 2 -19.54 -4.45 20.31
C ASN A 2 -18.62 -3.53 19.51
N ILE A 3 -19.14 -2.89 18.47
CA ILE A 3 -18.43 -1.83 17.75
C ILE A 3 -18.35 -0.62 18.69
N GLN A 4 -17.14 -0.22 19.06
CA GLN A 4 -16.91 0.91 19.95
C GLN A 4 -16.80 2.23 19.18
N GLN A 5 -16.28 2.19 17.96
CA GLN A 5 -16.07 3.37 17.14
C GLN A 5 -16.02 3.01 15.65
N VAL A 6 -16.53 3.91 14.80
CA VAL A 6 -16.47 3.79 13.33
C VAL A 6 -15.81 5.05 12.79
N PHE A 7 -14.75 4.89 12.02
CA PHE A 7 -14.08 5.96 11.30
C PHE A 7 -14.36 5.86 9.81
N ARG A 8 -14.63 6.99 9.17
CA ARG A 8 -14.68 7.09 7.71
C ARG A 8 -13.34 7.61 7.21
N GLY A 9 -12.78 6.97 6.18
CA GLY A 9 -11.57 7.45 5.53
C GLY A 9 -11.78 8.85 4.95
N ILE A 10 -10.72 9.65 4.98
CA ILE A 10 -10.70 11.04 4.47
C ILE A 10 -10.16 11.02 3.05
N PRO A 11 -10.88 11.59 2.06
CA PRO A 11 -10.35 11.75 0.70
C PRO A 11 -9.07 12.58 0.73
N THR A 12 -8.03 12.11 0.05
CA THR A 12 -6.75 12.80 -0.11
C THR A 12 -6.03 12.29 -1.35
N GLN A 13 -4.80 12.73 -1.57
CA GLN A 13 -3.94 12.24 -2.64
C GLN A 13 -2.59 11.82 -2.07
N ASP A 14 -1.95 10.84 -2.73
CA ASP A 14 -0.60 10.37 -2.41
C ASP A 14 0.15 9.98 -3.70
N GLY A 15 1.43 9.62 -3.58
CA GLY A 15 2.25 9.31 -4.74
C GLY A 15 2.35 10.48 -5.72
N ALA A 16 2.15 10.24 -7.00
CA ALA A 16 2.16 11.26 -8.05
C ALA A 16 0.74 11.85 -8.31
N GLY A 17 -0.09 11.94 -7.27
CA GLY A 17 -1.44 12.48 -7.36
C GLY A 17 -2.54 11.41 -7.40
N VAL A 18 -2.25 10.20 -6.94
CA VAL A 18 -3.25 9.13 -6.84
C VAL A 18 -4.33 9.50 -5.82
N ALA A 19 -5.59 9.48 -6.24
CA ALA A 19 -6.72 9.70 -5.37
C ALA A 19 -6.92 8.50 -4.43
N ILE A 20 -6.91 8.76 -3.14
CA ILE A 20 -7.06 7.74 -2.11
C ILE A 20 -8.05 8.19 -1.03
N ARG A 21 -8.47 7.23 -0.23
CA ARG A 21 -9.23 7.49 1.00
C ARG A 21 -8.45 6.95 2.19
N ARG A 22 -7.87 7.84 3.00
CA ARG A 22 -7.05 7.49 4.16
C ARG A 22 -7.88 7.31 5.41
N ALA A 23 -7.85 6.11 6.02
CA ALA A 23 -8.57 5.80 7.25
C ALA A 23 -7.67 5.87 8.49
N ILE A 24 -6.42 5.39 8.41
CA ILE A 24 -5.39 5.48 9.46
C ILE A 24 -4.23 6.29 8.90
N GLY A 25 -3.57 7.09 9.73
CA GLY A 25 -2.54 8.05 9.31
C GLY A 25 -3.12 9.46 9.06
N THR A 26 -4.26 9.78 9.66
CA THR A 26 -4.95 11.07 9.56
C THR A 26 -4.80 11.88 10.85
N HIS A 27 -5.22 13.15 10.82
CA HIS A 27 -5.29 13.96 12.05
C HIS A 27 -6.33 13.44 13.06
N MET A 28 -7.34 12.67 12.61
CA MET A 28 -8.36 12.05 13.48
C MET A 28 -7.90 10.71 14.04
N VAL A 29 -7.22 9.91 13.24
CA VAL A 29 -6.71 8.59 13.60
C VAL A 29 -5.25 8.52 13.17
N ARG A 30 -4.33 8.93 14.05
CA ARG A 30 -2.90 8.99 13.71
C ARG A 30 -2.32 7.61 13.47
N GLU A 31 -2.62 6.67 14.35
CA GLU A 31 -2.18 5.28 14.29
C GLU A 31 -3.09 4.40 15.15
N ILE A 32 -3.14 3.13 14.86
CA ILE A 32 -3.76 2.09 15.70
C ILE A 32 -2.74 0.95 15.78
N ASP A 33 -1.91 0.93 16.82
CA ASP A 33 -0.82 -0.04 16.96
C ASP A 33 -1.26 -1.49 16.65
N PRO A 34 -0.59 -2.20 15.71
CA PRO A 34 0.63 -1.83 15.01
C PRO A 34 0.42 -1.11 13.65
N PHE A 35 -0.77 -0.64 13.33
CA PHE A 35 -1.10 -0.06 12.02
C PHE A 35 -0.76 1.43 11.99
N LEU A 36 0.15 1.81 11.09
CA LEU A 36 0.59 3.19 10.88
C LEU A 36 -0.24 3.92 9.82
N LEU A 37 -0.76 3.15 8.85
CA LEU A 37 -1.51 3.69 7.73
C LEU A 37 -2.48 2.65 7.18
N LEU A 38 -3.66 3.12 6.77
CA LEU A 38 -4.61 2.38 5.95
C LEU A 38 -5.19 3.32 4.90
N ASP A 39 -4.89 3.05 3.65
CA ASP A 39 -5.44 3.72 2.48
C ASP A 39 -6.28 2.78 1.64
N GLU A 40 -7.40 3.28 1.15
CA GLU A 40 -8.19 2.67 0.10
C GLU A 40 -7.91 3.39 -1.22
N LEU A 41 -7.55 2.63 -2.24
CA LEU A 41 -7.51 3.04 -3.64
C LEU A 41 -8.82 2.58 -4.26
N TYR A 42 -9.63 3.52 -4.74
CA TYR A 42 -10.91 3.19 -5.37
C TYR A 42 -11.26 4.25 -6.39
N SER A 43 -11.05 3.95 -7.67
CA SER A 43 -11.51 4.79 -8.78
C SER A 43 -11.62 4.00 -10.07
N ASP A 44 -12.62 4.29 -10.88
CA ASP A 44 -12.78 3.83 -12.26
C ASP A 44 -12.32 4.89 -13.28
N ASN A 45 -11.90 6.07 -12.80
CA ASN A 45 -11.30 7.13 -13.62
C ASN A 45 -9.77 6.95 -13.66
N PRO A 46 -9.17 6.68 -14.82
CA PRO A 46 -7.71 6.50 -14.94
C PRO A 46 -6.89 7.69 -14.44
N ASP A 47 -7.38 8.92 -14.62
CA ASP A 47 -6.67 10.13 -14.20
C ASP A 47 -6.43 10.18 -12.68
N ASP A 48 -7.24 9.46 -11.89
CA ASP A 48 -7.11 9.39 -10.45
C ASP A 48 -5.99 8.44 -9.98
N TYR A 49 -5.51 7.52 -10.85
CA TYR A 49 -4.57 6.48 -10.40
C TYR A 49 -3.38 6.21 -11.34
N ILE A 50 -3.45 6.58 -12.64
CA ILE A 50 -2.47 6.13 -13.64
C ILE A 50 -1.04 6.59 -13.36
N ALA A 51 -0.88 7.73 -12.67
CA ALA A 51 0.43 8.25 -12.28
C ALA A 51 1.14 7.37 -11.25
N GLY A 52 0.38 6.62 -10.46
CA GLY A 52 0.87 5.64 -9.49
C GLY A 52 1.74 6.25 -8.39
N PHE A 53 2.56 5.40 -7.82
CA PHE A 53 3.54 5.75 -6.80
C PHE A 53 4.95 5.53 -7.36
N PRO A 54 5.58 6.59 -7.95
CA PRO A 54 6.95 6.51 -8.44
C PRO A 54 7.95 6.16 -7.32
N ASP A 55 9.22 6.02 -7.68
CA ASP A 55 10.27 5.62 -6.74
C ASP A 55 10.25 6.44 -5.45
N HIS A 56 10.02 5.74 -4.34
CA HIS A 56 9.99 6.32 -3.01
C HIS A 56 10.57 5.36 -1.97
N PRO A 57 11.16 5.88 -0.85
CA PRO A 57 11.82 5.05 0.14
C PRO A 57 10.91 4.63 1.29
N HIS A 58 11.15 3.42 1.82
CA HIS A 58 10.64 2.96 3.11
C HIS A 58 11.76 2.42 3.99
N ARG A 59 11.62 2.51 5.31
CA ARG A 59 12.56 1.94 6.27
C ARG A 59 11.88 1.61 7.59
N GLY A 60 12.16 0.40 8.11
CA GLY A 60 11.85 0.03 9.49
C GLY A 60 10.46 -0.52 9.75
N PHE A 61 9.59 -0.61 8.74
CA PHE A 61 8.23 -1.14 8.84
C PHE A 61 7.88 -2.04 7.65
N GLU A 62 6.68 -2.56 7.65
CA GLU A 62 6.16 -3.41 6.56
C GLU A 62 5.02 -2.71 5.83
N THR A 63 4.92 -2.95 4.52
CA THR A 63 3.79 -2.53 3.69
C THR A 63 3.06 -3.75 3.15
N ILE A 64 1.75 -3.66 3.08
CA ILE A 64 0.87 -4.68 2.51
C ILE A 64 -0.02 -4.00 1.48
N THR A 65 0.08 -4.44 0.23
CA THR A 65 -0.81 -4.03 -0.85
C THR A 65 -1.77 -5.18 -1.12
N TYR A 66 -3.08 -4.96 -0.93
CA TYR A 66 -4.12 -5.95 -1.21
C TYR A 66 -5.01 -5.44 -2.34
N MET A 67 -5.03 -6.14 -3.46
CA MET A 67 -5.83 -5.78 -4.63
C MET A 67 -7.14 -6.55 -4.65
N LEU A 68 -8.26 -5.83 -4.68
CA LEU A 68 -9.59 -6.39 -4.93
C LEU A 68 -9.89 -6.44 -6.43
N GLN A 69 -9.52 -5.38 -7.16
CA GLN A 69 -9.66 -5.30 -8.61
C GLN A 69 -8.54 -4.45 -9.22
N GLY A 70 -8.15 -4.79 -10.43
CA GLY A 70 -7.04 -4.16 -11.12
C GLY A 70 -5.69 -4.82 -10.84
N THR A 71 -4.63 -4.21 -11.33
CA THR A 71 -3.27 -4.75 -11.22
C THR A 71 -2.27 -3.63 -10.99
N ILE A 72 -1.36 -3.84 -10.06
CA ILE A 72 -0.23 -2.94 -9.77
C ILE A 72 1.07 -3.69 -10.06
N ARG A 73 2.01 -3.01 -10.75
CA ARG A 73 3.39 -3.43 -10.93
C ARG A 73 4.25 -2.87 -9.81
N HIS A 74 4.92 -3.74 -9.10
CA HIS A 74 5.97 -3.40 -8.14
C HIS A 74 7.35 -3.56 -8.79
N LYS A 75 8.24 -2.60 -8.51
CA LYS A 75 9.70 -2.71 -8.74
C LYS A 75 10.42 -2.17 -7.53
N ASP A 76 11.59 -2.75 -7.19
CA ASP A 76 12.38 -2.28 -6.06
C ASP A 76 13.89 -2.24 -6.32
N SER A 77 14.59 -1.54 -5.42
CA SER A 77 16.05 -1.36 -5.48
C SER A 77 16.87 -2.64 -5.21
N MET A 78 16.20 -3.76 -4.90
CA MET A 78 16.82 -5.07 -4.74
C MET A 78 16.75 -5.89 -6.05
N GLY A 79 16.17 -5.33 -7.11
CA GLY A 79 15.96 -6.00 -8.39
C GLY A 79 14.72 -6.91 -8.43
N ASN A 80 13.84 -6.83 -7.42
CA ASN A 80 12.58 -7.55 -7.50
C ASN A 80 11.60 -6.77 -8.37
N GLU A 81 10.85 -7.50 -9.17
CA GLU A 81 9.73 -7.00 -9.96
C GLU A 81 8.59 -8.01 -9.92
N GLY A 82 7.35 -7.53 -9.86
CA GLY A 82 6.19 -8.40 -9.86
C GLY A 82 4.87 -7.67 -10.06
N LEU A 83 3.84 -8.43 -10.38
CA LEU A 83 2.48 -7.95 -10.55
C LEU A 83 1.59 -8.45 -9.42
N VAL A 84 0.84 -7.54 -8.82
CA VAL A 84 -0.21 -7.84 -7.85
C VAL A 84 -1.55 -7.59 -8.52
N GLY A 85 -2.19 -8.64 -8.95
CA GLY A 85 -3.51 -8.57 -9.60
C GLY A 85 -4.66 -8.77 -8.63
N SER A 86 -5.87 -8.81 -9.18
CA SER A 86 -7.12 -8.97 -8.41
C SER A 86 -7.10 -10.20 -7.50
N GLY A 87 -7.43 -10.03 -6.23
CA GLY A 87 -7.35 -11.02 -5.16
C GLY A 87 -5.94 -11.30 -4.66
N GLY A 88 -4.93 -10.62 -5.20
CA GLY A 88 -3.53 -10.78 -4.81
C GLY A 88 -3.14 -9.89 -3.64
N VAL A 89 -2.10 -10.32 -2.94
CA VAL A 89 -1.47 -9.59 -1.82
C VAL A 89 0.02 -9.50 -2.07
N GLN A 90 0.58 -8.30 -1.92
CA GLN A 90 2.01 -8.09 -1.78
C GLN A 90 2.33 -7.73 -0.34
N TRP A 91 3.28 -8.41 0.25
CA TRP A 91 3.89 -8.05 1.52
C TRP A 91 5.34 -7.66 1.30
N MET A 92 5.75 -6.52 1.83
CA MET A 92 7.12 -6.02 1.75
C MET A 92 7.62 -5.59 3.13
N ARG A 93 8.76 -6.13 3.54
CA ARG A 93 9.51 -5.66 4.71
C ARG A 93 10.62 -4.74 4.25
N ALA A 94 10.52 -3.46 4.60
CA ALA A 94 11.51 -2.45 4.21
C ALA A 94 12.87 -2.63 4.90
N GLY A 95 12.88 -3.13 6.15
CA GLY A 95 14.10 -3.41 6.90
C GLY A 95 15.01 -2.19 6.97
N ARG A 96 16.27 -2.35 6.54
CA ARG A 96 17.29 -1.27 6.55
C ARG A 96 17.06 -0.16 5.55
N GLY A 97 16.05 -0.29 4.70
CA GLY A 97 15.67 0.68 3.68
C GLY A 97 15.54 0.04 2.30
N ILE A 98 14.46 0.35 1.63
CA ILE A 98 14.17 -0.04 0.25
C ILE A 98 13.60 1.15 -0.50
N ILE A 99 13.96 1.29 -1.76
CA ILE A 99 13.31 2.22 -2.68
C ILE A 99 12.47 1.35 -3.61
N HIS A 100 11.21 1.71 -3.80
CA HIS A 100 10.34 0.98 -4.69
C HIS A 100 9.34 1.90 -5.40
N SER A 101 8.71 1.36 -6.43
CA SER A 101 7.60 1.98 -7.14
C SER A 101 6.43 1.00 -7.24
N GLU A 102 5.22 1.53 -7.26
CA GLU A 102 3.97 0.81 -7.45
C GLU A 102 3.15 1.53 -8.51
N ILE A 103 3.11 0.99 -9.72
CA ILE A 103 2.49 1.61 -10.89
C ILE A 103 1.32 0.75 -11.37
N PRO A 104 0.10 1.30 -11.53
CA PRO A 104 -1.01 0.59 -12.15
C PRO A 104 -0.66 0.10 -13.56
N GLU A 105 -1.00 -1.17 -13.85
CA GLU A 105 -0.75 -1.81 -15.15
C GLU A 105 -1.94 -1.72 -16.09
N GLN A 106 -2.96 -0.97 -15.74
CA GLN A 106 -4.18 -0.77 -16.51
C GLN A 106 -4.31 0.70 -16.94
N SER A 107 -4.87 0.92 -18.13
CA SER A 107 -5.17 2.25 -18.67
C SER A 107 -6.66 2.63 -18.53
N GLU A 108 -7.49 1.68 -18.07
CA GLU A 108 -8.93 1.88 -17.90
C GLU A 108 -9.50 0.89 -16.87
N GLY A 109 -10.70 1.14 -16.42
CA GLY A 109 -11.44 0.28 -15.49
C GLY A 109 -11.13 0.55 -14.03
N LEU A 110 -11.80 -0.18 -13.16
CA LEU A 110 -11.71 0.00 -11.72
C LEU A 110 -10.36 -0.46 -11.18
N LEU A 111 -9.67 0.44 -10.49
CA LEU A 111 -8.58 0.12 -9.58
C LEU A 111 -9.14 0.15 -8.16
N TRP A 112 -9.13 -1.01 -7.48
CA TRP A 112 -9.60 -1.13 -6.10
C TRP A 112 -8.66 -1.99 -5.27
N GLY A 113 -8.15 -1.42 -4.21
CA GLY A 113 -7.23 -2.09 -3.30
C GLY A 113 -7.01 -1.31 -2.02
N PHE A 114 -6.18 -1.88 -1.17
CA PHE A 114 -5.78 -1.30 0.10
C PHE A 114 -4.27 -1.29 0.25
N GLN A 115 -3.75 -0.20 0.80
CA GLN A 115 -2.37 -0.10 1.26
C GLN A 115 -2.37 -0.02 2.78
N ILE A 116 -1.64 -0.92 3.43
CA ILE A 116 -1.56 -1.00 4.88
C ILE A 116 -0.08 -0.92 5.28
N TRP A 117 0.24 -0.06 6.24
CA TRP A 117 1.57 -0.03 6.84
C TRP A 117 1.51 -0.59 8.26
N VAL A 118 2.43 -1.51 8.55
CA VAL A 118 2.50 -2.21 9.82
C VAL A 118 3.83 -1.90 10.50
N ASN A 119 3.76 -1.33 11.69
CA ASN A 119 4.93 -1.06 12.51
C ASN A 119 5.62 -2.36 12.96
N LEU A 120 6.91 -2.29 13.19
CA LEU A 120 7.70 -3.39 13.72
C LEU A 120 8.32 -3.01 15.05
N PRO A 121 8.42 -3.95 16.01
CA PRO A 121 9.18 -3.72 17.25
C PRO A 121 10.62 -3.33 16.93
N PRO A 122 11.27 -2.46 17.74
CA PRO A 122 12.63 -1.96 17.48
C PRO A 122 13.67 -3.04 17.20
N ARG A 123 13.55 -4.19 17.84
CA ARG A 123 14.46 -5.36 17.62
C ARG A 123 14.34 -5.98 16.24
N THR A 124 13.21 -5.79 15.55
CA THR A 124 12.89 -6.38 14.26
C THR A 124 12.70 -5.33 13.15
N SER A 125 12.75 -4.04 13.47
CA SER A 125 12.51 -2.96 12.50
C SER A 125 13.60 -2.84 11.43
N LEU A 126 14.83 -3.28 11.71
CA LEU A 126 15.96 -3.23 10.78
C LEU A 126 16.51 -4.61 10.35
N PRO A 127 15.70 -5.65 10.18
CA PRO A 127 16.15 -6.92 9.62
C PRO A 127 16.43 -6.80 8.12
N ASN A 128 16.75 -7.93 7.50
CA ASN A 128 16.88 -7.97 6.05
C ASN A 128 15.57 -7.62 5.36
N ARG A 129 15.68 -6.93 4.22
CA ARG A 129 14.56 -6.62 3.33
C ARG A 129 13.97 -7.92 2.78
N ARG A 130 12.66 -7.95 2.61
CA ARG A 130 11.94 -9.09 2.02
C ARG A 130 10.73 -8.59 1.26
N ILE A 131 10.36 -9.33 0.21
CA ILE A 131 9.11 -9.16 -0.51
C ILE A 131 8.52 -10.54 -0.79
N ALA A 132 7.21 -10.64 -0.72
CA ALA A 132 6.44 -11.78 -1.18
C ALA A 132 5.18 -11.29 -1.88
N ILE A 133 4.86 -11.90 -3.02
CA ILE A 133 3.62 -11.67 -3.76
C ILE A 133 2.86 -12.98 -3.76
N CYS A 134 1.70 -12.98 -3.09
CA CYS A 134 0.77 -14.09 -3.09
C CYS A 134 -0.32 -13.81 -4.12
N ARG A 135 -0.49 -14.72 -5.08
CA ARG A 135 -1.56 -14.65 -6.07
C ARG A 135 -2.68 -15.58 -5.63
N ARG A 136 -3.92 -15.18 -5.90
CA ARG A 136 -5.03 -16.10 -5.81
C ARG A 136 -4.85 -17.19 -6.86
N THR A 137 -4.78 -18.45 -6.44
CA THR A 137 -4.80 -19.63 -7.31
C THR A 137 -6.20 -19.84 -7.87
#